data_d63b199c244f553455f2518f4edc44ca
#
_entry.id   d63b199c244f553455f2518f4edc44ca
#
_cell.length_a   1.000
_cell.length_b   1.000
_cell.length_c   1.000
_cell.angle_alpha   90.00
_cell.angle_beta   90.00
_cell.angle_gamma   90.00
#
_symmetry.space_group_name_H-M   'P 1'
#
loop_
_entity.id
_entity.type
_entity.pdbx_description
1 polymer ?
#
loop_
_entity_poly.entity_id
_entity_poly.type
_entity_poly.pdbx_seq_one_letter_code
_entity_poly.pdbx_strand_id
1 'polypeptide(L)'
;MRPEVNRQIVDVIIPVYKPGKDFYKLVERLAKQTVPIRHIHIMHTVDGLDLSELTGKYENLLLTEIRPEKFDHGGTRDQAARMSDADILVFFTQDALPKGKDLIENLIRPLENDKTAVSFARQLPREDCAIIERYVRKFNYPEKSRIKSEEDLEELGIKTFFSSNVCAAYNRRIYLEVGGFEKQTILNEDMLFAARCIKQGYSVSYTAEAKVIHSHNYTHLQQFRRNFDVAVSQAQHPEIFCGIKSEKEGIRLVKSGAVYLLRTGRPFKVLSLFWGSAVKYAGFFMGKH
;
A
#
# COMPACT_ATOMS: atom_id res chain seq x y z
N MET A 1 -39.11 -5.29 -7.87
CA MET A 1 -38.31 -4.38 -7.05
C MET A 1 -36.99 -5.07 -6.77
N ARG A 2 -35.87 -4.57 -7.25
CA ARG A 2 -34.57 -5.02 -6.77
C ARG A 2 -34.43 -4.48 -5.34
N PRO A 3 -33.96 -5.25 -4.35
CA PRO A 3 -33.72 -4.72 -3.02
C PRO A 3 -32.76 -3.53 -3.15
N GLU A 4 -33.02 -2.45 -2.44
CA GLU A 4 -32.04 -1.36 -2.26
C GLU A 4 -30.78 -2.01 -1.69
N VAL A 5 -29.77 -2.16 -2.55
CA VAL A 5 -28.44 -2.54 -2.12
C VAL A 5 -27.98 -1.41 -1.22
N ASN A 6 -27.87 -1.70 0.08
CA ASN A 6 -27.32 -0.77 1.07
C ASN A 6 -25.93 -0.37 0.57
N ARG A 7 -25.84 0.78 -0.11
CA ARG A 7 -24.64 1.19 -0.85
C ARG A 7 -23.64 1.69 0.17
N GLN A 8 -22.60 0.92 0.43
CA GLN A 8 -21.54 1.29 1.37
C GLN A 8 -20.97 2.67 1.01
N ILE A 9 -20.87 3.54 2.00
CA ILE A 9 -20.30 4.88 1.87
C ILE A 9 -18.78 4.77 1.84
N VAL A 10 -18.15 5.36 0.82
CA VAL A 10 -16.71 5.29 0.59
C VAL A 10 -16.07 6.67 0.71
N ASP A 11 -15.09 6.82 1.57
CA ASP A 11 -14.19 7.97 1.61
C ASP A 11 -12.78 7.56 1.17
N VAL A 12 -12.09 8.47 0.50
CA VAL A 12 -10.70 8.30 0.05
C VAL A 12 -9.78 9.19 0.89
N ILE A 13 -8.61 8.70 1.26
CA ILE A 13 -7.62 9.41 2.10
C ILE A 13 -6.28 9.41 1.37
N ILE A 14 -5.70 10.60 1.16
CA ILE A 14 -4.45 10.79 0.43
C ILE A 14 -3.53 11.72 1.23
N PRO A 15 -2.47 11.19 1.88
CA PRO A 15 -1.38 12.03 2.38
C PRO A 15 -0.62 12.65 1.20
N VAL A 16 -0.36 13.95 1.28
CA VAL A 16 0.24 14.73 0.20
C VAL A 16 1.40 15.56 0.73
N TYR A 17 2.54 15.49 0.03
CA TYR A 17 3.71 16.33 0.25
C TYR A 17 4.42 16.58 -1.07
N LYS A 18 4.65 17.83 -1.44
CA LYS A 18 5.26 18.24 -2.70
C LYS A 18 4.63 17.51 -3.90
N PRO A 19 3.32 17.68 -4.13
CA PRO A 19 2.57 16.95 -5.13
C PRO A 19 3.11 17.23 -6.53
N GLY A 20 3.39 16.16 -7.26
CA GLY A 20 3.74 16.22 -8.69
C GLY A 20 2.51 16.06 -9.58
N LYS A 21 2.74 16.03 -10.92
CA LYS A 21 1.67 15.88 -11.92
C LYS A 21 0.76 14.66 -11.71
N ASP A 22 1.28 13.60 -11.10
CA ASP A 22 0.51 12.37 -10.89
C ASP A 22 -0.55 12.53 -9.81
N PHE A 23 -0.34 13.39 -8.82
CA PHE A 23 -1.36 13.70 -7.83
C PHE A 23 -2.63 14.32 -8.46
N TYR A 24 -2.47 15.28 -9.34
CA TYR A 24 -3.61 15.90 -10.04
C TYR A 24 -4.34 14.90 -10.94
N LYS A 25 -3.60 14.02 -11.63
CA LYS A 25 -4.18 12.91 -12.40
C LYS A 25 -4.90 11.89 -11.52
N LEU A 26 -4.38 11.63 -10.31
CA LEU A 26 -5.03 10.75 -9.34
C LEU A 26 -6.41 11.31 -8.97
N VAL A 27 -6.48 12.58 -8.54
CA VAL A 27 -7.76 13.24 -8.20
C VAL A 27 -8.74 13.19 -9.38
N GLU A 28 -8.30 13.52 -10.60
CA GLU A 28 -9.12 13.42 -11.80
C GLU A 28 -9.65 12.00 -12.07
N ARG A 29 -8.82 10.96 -11.85
CA ARG A 29 -9.24 9.56 -12.06
C ARG A 29 -10.14 9.05 -10.96
N LEU A 30 -10.00 9.55 -9.73
CA LEU A 30 -10.92 9.25 -8.63
C LEU A 30 -12.32 9.82 -8.87
N ALA A 31 -12.42 11.02 -9.41
CA ALA A 31 -13.70 11.62 -9.78
C ALA A 31 -14.47 10.85 -10.90
N LYS A 32 -13.78 9.93 -11.60
CA LYS A 32 -14.34 9.13 -12.70
C LYS A 32 -14.59 7.67 -12.33
N GLN A 33 -14.54 7.30 -11.05
CA GLN A 33 -14.77 5.92 -10.61
C GLN A 33 -16.25 5.54 -10.71
N THR A 34 -16.54 4.24 -10.92
CA THR A 34 -17.92 3.69 -11.00
C THR A 34 -18.62 3.74 -9.65
N VAL A 35 -17.88 3.59 -8.57
CA VAL A 35 -18.39 3.76 -7.20
C VAL A 35 -18.27 5.23 -6.81
N PRO A 36 -19.36 5.87 -6.37
CA PRO A 36 -19.32 7.23 -5.87
C PRO A 36 -18.42 7.33 -4.63
N ILE A 37 -17.51 8.29 -4.66
CA ILE A 37 -16.66 8.65 -3.52
C ILE A 37 -17.35 9.84 -2.84
N ARG A 38 -17.73 9.69 -1.58
CA ARG A 38 -18.39 10.74 -0.83
C ARG A 38 -17.43 11.89 -0.55
N HIS A 39 -16.28 11.60 0.09
CA HIS A 39 -15.23 12.58 0.35
C HIS A 39 -13.85 12.09 -0.05
N ILE A 40 -13.00 13.01 -0.51
CA ILE A 40 -11.59 12.82 -0.74
C ILE A 40 -10.82 13.68 0.27
N HIS A 41 -10.30 13.07 1.33
CA HIS A 41 -9.51 13.73 2.35
C HIS A 41 -8.06 13.88 1.89
N ILE A 42 -7.65 15.09 1.57
CA ILE A 42 -6.26 15.43 1.26
C ILE A 42 -5.57 15.89 2.55
N MET A 43 -4.65 15.08 3.05
CA MET A 43 -3.83 15.38 4.22
C MET A 43 -2.53 16.02 3.74
N HIS A 44 -2.55 17.33 3.52
CA HIS A 44 -1.46 18.09 2.92
C HIS A 44 -0.42 18.50 3.96
N THR A 45 0.76 17.89 3.90
CA THR A 45 1.91 18.39 4.66
C THR A 45 2.38 19.70 4.03
N VAL A 46 2.29 20.80 4.79
CA VAL A 46 2.60 22.16 4.33
C VAL A 46 4.00 22.22 3.71
N ASP A 47 4.08 22.67 2.47
CA ASP A 47 5.31 22.72 1.67
C ASP A 47 5.46 24.01 0.86
N GLY A 48 4.57 24.98 1.13
CA GLY A 48 4.50 26.26 0.43
C GLY A 48 3.63 26.27 -0.82
N LEU A 49 3.02 25.13 -1.21
CA LEU A 49 2.06 25.07 -2.30
C LEU A 49 0.65 25.32 -1.79
N ASP A 50 -0.14 26.10 -2.53
CA ASP A 50 -1.56 26.27 -2.31
C ASP A 50 -2.36 25.25 -3.11
N LEU A 51 -3.15 24.43 -2.43
CA LEU A 51 -4.04 23.44 -3.03
C LEU A 51 -5.52 23.84 -2.97
N SER A 52 -5.83 25.09 -2.56
CA SER A 52 -7.21 25.59 -2.41
C SER A 52 -8.00 25.57 -3.72
N GLU A 53 -7.35 25.75 -4.88
CA GLU A 53 -8.00 25.65 -6.19
C GLU A 53 -8.63 24.25 -6.44
N LEU A 54 -8.09 23.20 -5.84
CA LEU A 54 -8.65 21.86 -5.97
C LEU A 54 -10.01 21.74 -5.27
N THR A 55 -10.20 22.40 -4.12
CA THR A 55 -11.47 22.39 -3.39
C THR A 55 -12.56 23.13 -4.15
N GLY A 56 -12.21 24.17 -4.89
CA GLY A 56 -13.12 24.88 -5.80
C GLY A 56 -13.54 24.04 -7.03
N LYS A 57 -12.69 23.10 -7.47
CA LYS A 57 -12.94 22.26 -8.64
C LYS A 57 -13.70 20.96 -8.31
N TYR A 58 -13.50 20.43 -7.10
CA TYR A 58 -14.09 19.16 -6.65
C TYR A 58 -14.78 19.38 -5.30
N GLU A 59 -16.10 19.47 -5.29
CA GLU A 59 -16.94 19.78 -4.11
C GLU A 59 -16.77 18.76 -2.97
N ASN A 60 -16.43 17.50 -3.30
CA ASN A 60 -16.23 16.43 -2.34
C ASN A 60 -14.79 16.33 -1.81
N LEU A 61 -13.90 17.28 -2.15
CA LEU A 61 -12.52 17.29 -1.69
C LEU A 61 -12.40 18.10 -0.39
N LEU A 62 -11.87 17.47 0.64
CA LEU A 62 -11.60 18.07 1.95
C LEU A 62 -10.11 18.21 2.15
N LEU A 63 -9.62 19.44 2.32
CA LEU A 63 -8.20 19.73 2.53
C LEU A 63 -7.93 19.93 4.03
N THR A 64 -6.96 19.17 4.55
CA THR A 64 -6.46 19.29 5.91
C THR A 64 -4.96 19.55 5.87
N GLU A 65 -4.51 20.66 6.42
CA GLU A 65 -3.09 21.00 6.49
C GLU A 65 -2.43 20.32 7.69
N ILE A 66 -1.26 19.73 7.46
CA ILE A 66 -0.42 19.07 8.46
C ILE A 66 0.92 19.82 8.51
N ARG A 67 1.32 20.27 9.67
CA ARG A 67 2.66 20.85 9.84
C ARG A 67 3.73 19.77 9.66
N PRO A 68 4.86 20.04 8.96
CA PRO A 68 5.88 19.03 8.65
C PRO A 68 6.37 18.23 9.86
N GLU A 69 6.54 18.90 11.00
CA GLU A 69 6.99 18.27 12.25
C GLU A 69 5.91 17.37 12.91
N LYS A 70 4.67 17.43 12.44
CA LYS A 70 3.55 16.60 12.89
C LYS A 70 3.22 15.46 11.94
N PHE A 71 3.90 15.44 10.78
CA PHE A 71 3.68 14.34 9.83
C PHE A 71 4.18 13.02 10.41
N ASP A 72 3.34 12.02 10.32
CA ASP A 72 3.61 10.63 10.69
C ASP A 72 2.88 9.71 9.72
N HIS A 73 3.56 8.67 9.21
CA HIS A 73 2.97 7.81 8.18
C HIS A 73 1.67 7.14 8.63
N GLY A 74 1.64 6.56 9.82
CA GLY A 74 0.45 5.95 10.39
C GLY A 74 -0.51 6.97 10.97
N GLY A 75 0.02 7.91 11.81
CA GLY A 75 -0.78 8.89 12.53
C GLY A 75 -1.55 9.84 11.63
N THR A 76 -0.95 10.34 10.53
CA THR A 76 -1.66 11.22 9.58
C THR A 76 -2.83 10.50 8.89
N ARG A 77 -2.64 9.23 8.51
CA ARG A 77 -3.72 8.41 7.94
C ARG A 77 -4.79 8.09 8.98
N ASP A 78 -4.39 7.74 10.21
CA ASP A 78 -5.32 7.44 11.30
C ASP A 78 -6.16 8.67 11.69
N GLN A 79 -5.57 9.88 11.67
CA GLN A 79 -6.30 11.12 11.87
C GLN A 79 -7.43 11.27 10.87
N ALA A 80 -7.17 11.13 9.57
CA ALA A 80 -8.18 11.23 8.54
C ALA A 80 -9.23 10.11 8.64
N ALA A 81 -8.80 8.88 8.96
CA ALA A 81 -9.70 7.75 9.18
C ALA A 81 -10.71 7.99 10.31
N ARG A 82 -10.29 8.67 11.39
CA ARG A 82 -11.16 9.02 12.52
C ARG A 82 -12.07 10.21 12.24
N MET A 83 -11.68 11.09 11.33
CA MET A 83 -12.54 12.21 10.87
C MET A 83 -13.67 11.73 9.96
N SER A 84 -13.50 10.60 9.29
CA SER A 84 -14.50 10.00 8.41
C SER A 84 -15.51 9.16 9.18
N ASP A 85 -16.77 9.19 8.76
CA ASP A 85 -17.85 8.30 9.20
C ASP A 85 -18.34 7.37 8.08
N ALA A 86 -17.55 7.22 6.99
CA ALA A 86 -17.81 6.27 5.92
C ALA A 86 -17.75 4.82 6.41
N ASP A 87 -18.40 3.91 5.67
CA ASP A 87 -18.31 2.46 5.95
C ASP A 87 -16.97 1.90 5.54
N ILE A 88 -16.39 2.45 4.46
CA ILE A 88 -15.13 2.03 3.85
C ILE A 88 -14.18 3.21 3.70
N LEU A 89 -12.95 3.02 4.16
CA LEU A 89 -11.84 3.95 4.01
C LEU A 89 -10.90 3.44 2.93
N VAL A 90 -10.61 4.25 1.92
CA VAL A 90 -9.66 3.88 0.85
C VAL A 90 -8.45 4.79 0.91
N PHE A 91 -7.28 4.20 1.20
CA PHE A 91 -6.02 4.94 1.23
C PHE A 91 -5.30 4.87 -0.11
N PHE A 92 -4.70 5.98 -0.50
CA PHE A 92 -3.79 6.10 -1.64
C PHE A 92 -2.49 6.78 -1.26
N THR A 93 -1.39 6.43 -1.94
CA THR A 93 -0.26 7.35 -2.07
C THR A 93 -0.52 8.32 -3.22
N GLN A 94 -0.01 9.53 -3.10
CA GLN A 94 -0.29 10.63 -4.04
C GLN A 94 0.10 10.37 -5.51
N ASP A 95 0.86 9.32 -5.77
CA ASP A 95 1.42 8.96 -7.08
C ASP A 95 0.92 7.60 -7.61
N ALA A 96 -0.06 6.99 -6.95
CA ALA A 96 -0.70 5.74 -7.37
C ALA A 96 -1.90 6.03 -8.30
N LEU A 97 -1.76 5.75 -9.58
CA LEU A 97 -2.78 6.08 -10.57
C LEU A 97 -3.75 4.92 -10.82
N PRO A 98 -5.06 5.08 -10.58
CA PRO A 98 -6.06 4.09 -11.01
C PRO A 98 -5.89 3.72 -12.49
N LYS A 99 -5.84 2.41 -12.82
CA LYS A 99 -5.74 1.98 -14.22
C LYS A 99 -7.10 2.01 -14.91
N GLY A 100 -8.18 1.70 -14.20
CA GLY A 100 -9.54 1.66 -14.71
C GLY A 100 -10.50 2.49 -13.85
N LYS A 101 -11.74 2.65 -14.35
CA LYS A 101 -12.82 3.30 -13.61
C LYS A 101 -13.45 2.39 -12.55
N ASP A 102 -13.20 1.11 -12.64
CA ASP A 102 -13.70 0.02 -11.79
C ASP A 102 -12.76 -0.34 -10.64
N LEU A 103 -11.69 0.46 -10.42
CA LEU A 103 -10.71 0.19 -9.38
C LEU A 103 -11.35 0.10 -7.99
N ILE A 104 -12.13 1.12 -7.59
CA ILE A 104 -12.74 1.16 -6.25
C ILE A 104 -13.74 0.02 -6.10
N GLU A 105 -14.57 -0.24 -7.09
CA GLU A 105 -15.52 -1.35 -7.09
C GLU A 105 -14.84 -2.70 -6.86
N ASN A 106 -13.80 -3.00 -7.63
CA ASN A 106 -13.04 -4.24 -7.46
C ASN A 106 -12.34 -4.32 -6.10
N LEU A 107 -11.85 -3.17 -5.60
CA LEU A 107 -11.09 -3.10 -4.36
C LEU A 107 -11.98 -3.33 -3.13
N ILE A 108 -13.22 -2.82 -3.12
CA ILE A 108 -14.12 -2.93 -1.97
C ILE A 108 -14.89 -4.25 -1.95
N ARG A 109 -15.08 -4.93 -3.08
CA ARG A 109 -15.84 -6.19 -3.18
C ARG A 109 -15.44 -7.26 -2.14
N PRO A 110 -14.16 -7.52 -1.83
CA PRO A 110 -13.79 -8.48 -0.79
C PRO A 110 -14.25 -8.09 0.61
N LEU A 111 -14.51 -6.79 0.86
CA LEU A 111 -14.97 -6.27 2.16
C LEU A 111 -16.47 -6.51 2.41
N GLU A 112 -17.21 -7.01 1.42
CA GLU A 112 -18.58 -7.52 1.60
C GLU A 112 -18.62 -8.73 2.55
N ASN A 113 -17.49 -9.42 2.69
CA ASN A 113 -17.31 -10.43 3.73
C ASN A 113 -16.91 -9.74 5.04
N ASP A 114 -17.75 -9.87 6.07
CA ASP A 114 -17.58 -9.24 7.37
C ASP A 114 -16.28 -9.59 8.11
N LYS A 115 -15.59 -10.65 7.69
CA LYS A 115 -14.28 -11.04 8.23
C LYS A 115 -13.11 -10.45 7.45
N THR A 116 -13.33 -9.80 6.30
CA THR A 116 -12.26 -9.17 5.54
C THR A 116 -12.03 -7.74 6.04
N ALA A 117 -10.90 -7.51 6.71
CA ALA A 117 -10.56 -6.21 7.26
C ALA A 117 -9.97 -5.26 6.23
N VAL A 118 -9.15 -5.79 5.32
CA VAL A 118 -8.36 -5.03 4.34
C VAL A 118 -8.42 -5.69 2.97
N SER A 119 -8.51 -4.87 1.94
CA SER A 119 -8.30 -5.28 0.54
C SER A 119 -7.31 -4.32 -0.10
N PHE A 120 -6.23 -4.84 -0.72
CA PHE A 120 -5.21 -4.00 -1.36
C PHE A 120 -5.00 -4.35 -2.83
N ALA A 121 -4.68 -3.31 -3.61
CA ALA A 121 -4.64 -3.35 -5.06
C ALA A 121 -3.34 -3.95 -5.62
N ARG A 122 -3.44 -4.45 -6.84
CA ARG A 122 -2.31 -4.84 -7.69
C ARG A 122 -1.59 -3.59 -8.20
N GLN A 123 -0.28 -3.51 -7.91
CA GLN A 123 0.57 -2.46 -8.43
C GLN A 123 1.21 -2.88 -9.75
N LEU A 124 0.91 -2.13 -10.80
CA LEU A 124 1.49 -2.29 -12.13
C LEU A 124 2.69 -1.34 -12.30
N PRO A 125 3.74 -1.77 -13.00
CA PRO A 125 4.88 -0.90 -13.25
C PRO A 125 4.52 0.22 -14.21
N ARG A 126 5.14 1.40 -14.02
CA ARG A 126 5.13 2.52 -14.97
C ARG A 126 5.83 2.13 -16.28
N GLU A 127 5.64 2.90 -17.32
CA GLU A 127 6.26 2.66 -18.63
C GLU A 127 7.80 2.75 -18.57
N ASP A 128 8.32 3.73 -17.83
CA ASP A 128 9.75 3.97 -17.60
C ASP A 128 10.38 3.08 -16.53
N CYS A 129 9.61 2.10 -15.99
CA CYS A 129 10.05 1.21 -14.93
C CYS A 129 11.23 0.34 -15.39
N ALA A 130 12.32 0.34 -14.62
CA ALA A 130 13.48 -0.50 -14.85
C ALA A 130 13.12 -1.99 -14.84
N ILE A 131 13.80 -2.81 -15.65
CA ILE A 131 13.45 -4.23 -15.86
C ILE A 131 13.44 -5.06 -14.57
N ILE A 132 14.38 -4.80 -13.66
CA ILE A 132 14.44 -5.50 -12.36
C ILE A 132 13.23 -5.10 -11.50
N GLU A 133 12.90 -3.81 -11.42
CA GLU A 133 11.74 -3.35 -10.67
C GLU A 133 10.43 -3.85 -11.29
N ARG A 134 10.32 -3.89 -12.62
CA ARG A 134 9.18 -4.50 -13.34
C ARG A 134 8.99 -5.96 -12.94
N TYR A 135 10.09 -6.72 -12.84
CA TYR A 135 10.05 -8.09 -12.36
C TYR A 135 9.61 -8.16 -10.89
N VAL A 136 10.15 -7.29 -10.01
CA VAL A 136 9.79 -7.24 -8.58
C VAL A 136 8.30 -6.95 -8.40
N ARG A 137 7.72 -6.02 -9.20
CA ARG A 137 6.27 -5.78 -9.20
C ARG A 137 5.48 -7.03 -9.58
N LYS A 138 5.86 -7.70 -10.67
CA LYS A 138 5.22 -8.94 -11.09
C LYS A 138 5.29 -10.05 -10.03
N PHE A 139 6.42 -10.16 -9.34
CA PHE A 139 6.64 -11.15 -8.28
C PHE A 139 5.78 -10.88 -7.04
N ASN A 140 5.69 -9.62 -6.60
CA ASN A 140 4.96 -9.24 -5.38
C ASN A 140 3.45 -9.05 -5.61
N TYR A 141 3.05 -8.75 -6.85
CA TYR A 141 1.66 -8.48 -7.24
C TYR A 141 1.26 -9.37 -8.41
N PRO A 142 1.05 -10.70 -8.18
CA PRO A 142 0.68 -11.66 -9.21
C PRO A 142 -0.69 -11.37 -9.81
N GLU A 143 -1.05 -12.13 -10.87
CA GLU A 143 -2.32 -11.92 -11.58
C GLU A 143 -3.53 -12.56 -10.91
N LYS A 144 -3.30 -13.35 -9.88
CA LYS A 144 -4.34 -14.08 -9.14
C LYS A 144 -4.53 -13.46 -7.77
N SER A 145 -5.76 -13.11 -7.43
CA SER A 145 -6.18 -12.65 -6.11
C SER A 145 -6.02 -13.73 -5.05
N ARG A 146 -5.81 -13.33 -3.81
CA ARG A 146 -5.71 -14.23 -2.65
C ARG A 146 -6.23 -13.55 -1.39
N ILE A 147 -7.11 -14.23 -0.67
CA ILE A 147 -7.47 -13.88 0.71
C ILE A 147 -6.48 -14.60 1.63
N LYS A 148 -5.98 -13.90 2.63
CA LYS A 148 -4.98 -14.38 3.59
C LYS A 148 -5.55 -14.32 4.99
N SER A 149 -5.29 -15.38 5.75
CA SER A 149 -5.69 -15.57 7.15
C SER A 149 -4.51 -16.09 7.96
N GLU A 150 -4.71 -16.38 9.24
CA GLU A 150 -3.69 -16.95 10.11
C GLU A 150 -3.21 -18.31 9.63
N GLU A 151 -4.08 -19.10 8.99
CA GLU A 151 -3.76 -20.41 8.41
C GLU A 151 -2.68 -20.35 7.32
N ASP A 152 -2.51 -19.19 6.67
CA ASP A 152 -1.48 -18.97 5.65
C ASP A 152 -0.07 -18.74 6.21
N LEU A 153 0.11 -18.60 7.52
CA LEU A 153 1.42 -18.27 8.13
C LEU A 153 2.49 -19.32 7.84
N GLU A 154 2.14 -20.60 7.84
CA GLU A 154 3.10 -21.67 7.57
C GLU A 154 3.60 -21.63 6.12
N GLU A 155 2.70 -21.38 5.15
CA GLU A 155 3.02 -21.32 3.72
C GLU A 155 3.70 -20.01 3.33
N LEU A 156 3.11 -18.87 3.73
CA LEU A 156 3.49 -17.54 3.25
C LEU A 156 4.49 -16.81 4.16
N GLY A 157 4.65 -17.26 5.40
CA GLY A 157 5.48 -16.56 6.38
C GLY A 157 5.07 -15.09 6.51
N ILE A 158 6.05 -14.18 6.45
CA ILE A 158 5.83 -12.75 6.58
C ILE A 158 4.87 -12.16 5.52
N LYS A 159 4.73 -12.81 4.35
CA LYS A 159 3.80 -12.36 3.31
C LYS A 159 2.33 -12.49 3.69
N THR A 160 2.01 -13.29 4.70
CA THR A 160 0.66 -13.36 5.26
C THR A 160 0.21 -11.97 5.70
N PHE A 161 1.08 -11.20 6.33
CA PHE A 161 0.80 -9.85 6.81
C PHE A 161 0.98 -8.75 5.76
N PHE A 162 1.50 -9.09 4.58
CA PHE A 162 1.76 -8.08 3.57
C PHE A 162 0.46 -7.39 3.11
N SER A 163 0.44 -6.08 3.24
CA SER A 163 -0.56 -5.16 2.72
C SER A 163 0.14 -3.94 2.12
N SER A 164 -0.59 -3.03 1.47
CA SER A 164 0.04 -1.84 0.90
C SER A 164 -0.92 -0.66 0.77
N ASN A 165 -0.66 0.38 1.55
CA ASN A 165 -1.35 1.68 1.49
C ASN A 165 -1.06 2.49 0.22
N VAL A 166 -0.32 1.94 -0.73
CA VAL A 166 -0.26 2.51 -2.09
C VAL A 166 -1.66 2.63 -2.69
N CYS A 167 -2.50 1.58 -2.48
CA CYS A 167 -3.93 1.62 -2.72
C CYS A 167 -4.58 0.46 -1.95
N ALA A 168 -5.31 0.77 -0.89
CA ALA A 168 -5.97 -0.23 -0.05
C ALA A 168 -7.28 0.28 0.53
N ALA A 169 -8.29 -0.59 0.59
CA ALA A 169 -9.57 -0.35 1.23
C ALA A 169 -9.67 -1.09 2.57
N TYR A 170 -10.28 -0.46 3.53
CA TYR A 170 -10.42 -0.95 4.91
C TYR A 170 -11.89 -0.91 5.31
N ASN A 171 -12.38 -1.98 5.92
CA ASN A 171 -13.64 -1.96 6.64
C ASN A 171 -13.47 -1.06 7.87
N ARG A 172 -14.15 0.09 7.92
CA ARG A 172 -13.95 1.09 8.97
C ARG A 172 -14.32 0.57 10.35
N ARG A 173 -15.36 -0.27 10.47
CA ARG A 173 -15.74 -0.87 11.76
C ARG A 173 -14.57 -1.68 12.31
N ILE A 174 -14.00 -2.59 11.50
CA ILE A 174 -12.86 -3.41 11.91
C ILE A 174 -11.62 -2.54 12.14
N TYR A 175 -11.41 -1.50 11.31
CA TYR A 175 -10.29 -0.56 11.48
C TYR A 175 -10.29 0.09 12.87
N LEU A 176 -11.44 0.54 13.34
CA LEU A 176 -11.59 1.16 14.65
C LEU A 176 -11.49 0.14 15.78
N GLU A 177 -12.08 -1.05 15.61
CA GLU A 177 -12.06 -2.15 16.57
C GLU A 177 -10.62 -2.63 16.84
N VAL A 178 -9.80 -2.77 15.78
CA VAL A 178 -8.37 -3.19 15.87
C VAL A 178 -7.48 -2.05 16.38
N GLY A 179 -7.98 -0.81 16.51
CA GLY A 179 -7.29 0.34 17.08
C GLY A 179 -6.68 1.31 16.07
N GLY A 180 -6.86 1.09 14.76
CA GLY A 180 -6.31 1.94 13.70
C GLY A 180 -4.83 1.70 13.41
N PHE A 181 -4.20 2.60 12.66
CA PHE A 181 -2.77 2.49 12.35
C PHE A 181 -1.88 2.79 13.55
N GLU A 182 -0.73 2.15 13.57
CA GLU A 182 0.34 2.45 14.52
C GLU A 182 0.85 3.87 14.29
N LYS A 183 1.06 4.60 15.40
CA LYS A 183 1.60 5.96 15.40
C LYS A 183 3.11 5.91 15.66
N GLN A 184 3.81 6.96 15.20
CA GLN A 184 5.26 7.08 15.38
C GLN A 184 6.06 5.92 14.74
N THR A 185 5.48 5.32 13.70
CA THR A 185 6.21 4.32 12.90
C THR A 185 6.81 5.00 11.66
N ILE A 186 8.06 4.62 11.36
CA ILE A 186 8.76 5.14 10.17
C ILE A 186 8.10 4.61 8.90
N LEU A 187 7.77 3.32 8.88
CA LEU A 187 7.12 2.60 7.77
C LEU A 187 6.34 1.39 8.30
N ASN A 188 5.66 0.66 7.40
CA ASN A 188 4.94 -0.59 7.67
C ASN A 188 3.65 -0.45 8.50
N GLU A 189 3.07 0.72 8.63
CA GLU A 189 1.79 0.90 9.32
C GLU A 189 0.70 -0.03 8.76
N ASP A 190 0.71 -0.25 7.43
CA ASP A 190 -0.21 -1.14 6.72
C ASP A 190 0.01 -2.62 7.06
N MET A 191 1.27 -3.05 7.12
CA MET A 191 1.63 -4.41 7.46
C MET A 191 1.40 -4.73 8.95
N LEU A 192 1.70 -3.77 9.84
CA LEU A 192 1.42 -3.87 11.27
C LEU A 192 -0.08 -4.01 11.54
N PHE A 193 -0.89 -3.18 10.88
CA PHE A 193 -2.34 -3.26 10.97
C PHE A 193 -2.88 -4.59 10.44
N ALA A 194 -2.42 -5.03 9.26
CA ALA A 194 -2.81 -6.30 8.66
C ALA A 194 -2.45 -7.49 9.58
N ALA A 195 -1.28 -7.46 10.22
CA ALA A 195 -0.88 -8.49 11.18
C ALA A 195 -1.79 -8.54 12.41
N ARG A 196 -2.16 -7.37 12.97
CA ARG A 196 -3.11 -7.31 14.09
C ARG A 196 -4.48 -7.85 13.70
N CYS A 197 -4.98 -7.51 12.50
CA CYS A 197 -6.24 -8.06 11.98
C CYS A 197 -6.20 -9.59 11.90
N ILE A 198 -5.15 -10.14 11.28
CA ILE A 198 -5.02 -11.60 11.10
C ILE A 198 -4.95 -12.32 12.44
N LYS A 199 -4.17 -11.81 13.41
CA LYS A 199 -4.09 -12.36 14.78
C LYS A 199 -5.41 -12.27 15.57
N GLN A 200 -6.33 -11.40 15.16
CA GLN A 200 -7.67 -11.28 15.72
C GLN A 200 -8.73 -12.07 14.92
N GLY A 201 -8.32 -12.93 13.98
CA GLY A 201 -9.20 -13.80 13.21
C GLY A 201 -9.84 -13.14 11.98
N TYR A 202 -9.42 -11.94 11.61
CA TYR A 202 -9.81 -11.30 10.36
C TYR A 202 -8.92 -11.74 9.21
N SER A 203 -9.37 -11.46 7.97
CA SER A 203 -8.62 -11.74 6.75
C SER A 203 -8.16 -10.48 6.04
N VAL A 204 -7.15 -10.63 5.19
CA VAL A 204 -6.59 -9.59 4.32
C VAL A 204 -6.62 -10.07 2.87
N SER A 205 -7.29 -9.32 2.00
CA SER A 205 -7.41 -9.64 0.57
C SER A 205 -6.34 -8.92 -0.25
N TYR A 206 -5.62 -9.65 -1.07
CA TYR A 206 -4.94 -9.12 -2.24
C TYR A 206 -5.88 -9.23 -3.44
N THR A 207 -6.20 -8.11 -4.08
CA THR A 207 -7.19 -8.04 -5.15
C THR A 207 -6.52 -7.68 -6.48
N ALA A 208 -6.28 -8.69 -7.32
CA ALA A 208 -5.53 -8.54 -8.57
C ALA A 208 -6.30 -7.77 -9.65
N GLU A 209 -7.62 -7.73 -9.57
CA GLU A 209 -8.52 -7.02 -10.46
C GLU A 209 -8.48 -5.50 -10.19
N ALA A 210 -8.29 -5.09 -8.94
CA ALA A 210 -8.08 -3.70 -8.56
C ALA A 210 -6.64 -3.28 -8.92
N LYS A 211 -6.47 -2.43 -9.94
CA LYS A 211 -5.15 -2.15 -10.53
C LYS A 211 -4.78 -0.67 -10.42
N VAL A 212 -3.59 -0.40 -9.89
CA VAL A 212 -2.96 0.92 -9.91
C VAL A 212 -1.62 0.89 -10.62
N ILE A 213 -1.25 1.97 -11.29
CA ILE A 213 0.08 2.17 -11.88
C ILE A 213 0.94 2.86 -10.84
N HIS A 214 1.93 2.13 -10.31
CA HIS A 214 2.84 2.64 -9.29
C HIS A 214 4.15 1.85 -9.29
N SER A 215 5.26 2.51 -9.48
CA SER A 215 6.61 1.97 -9.30
C SER A 215 7.63 3.10 -9.16
N HIS A 216 8.78 2.81 -8.57
CA HIS A 216 9.88 3.75 -8.39
C HIS A 216 11.19 3.12 -8.84
N ASN A 217 11.99 3.87 -9.59
CA ASN A 217 13.35 3.50 -9.95
C ASN A 217 14.33 4.00 -8.87
N TYR A 218 14.30 3.36 -7.68
CA TYR A 218 15.17 3.75 -6.57
C TYR A 218 16.66 3.50 -6.89
N THR A 219 17.50 4.45 -6.49
CA THR A 219 18.95 4.25 -6.42
C THR A 219 19.33 3.23 -5.37
N HIS A 220 20.56 2.68 -5.41
CA HIS A 220 21.03 1.74 -4.40
C HIS A 220 21.00 2.33 -2.98
N LEU A 221 21.35 3.61 -2.81
CA LEU A 221 21.29 4.29 -1.52
C LEU A 221 19.86 4.42 -0.99
N GLN A 222 18.89 4.75 -1.86
CA GLN A 222 17.48 4.79 -1.48
C GLN A 222 16.97 3.40 -1.11
N GLN A 223 17.38 2.35 -1.85
CA GLN A 223 17.04 0.97 -1.52
C GLN A 223 17.62 0.55 -0.17
N PHE A 224 18.88 0.92 0.13
CA PHE A 224 19.51 0.66 1.41
C PHE A 224 18.72 1.31 2.55
N ARG A 225 18.50 2.64 2.48
CA ARG A 225 17.78 3.41 3.51
C ARG A 225 16.38 2.84 3.76
N ARG A 226 15.63 2.59 2.68
CA ARG A 226 14.28 2.03 2.79
C ARG A 226 14.27 0.65 3.47
N ASN A 227 15.22 -0.23 3.17
CA ASN A 227 15.28 -1.54 3.81
C ASN A 227 15.78 -1.45 5.26
N PHE A 228 16.63 -0.48 5.57
CA PHE A 228 17.01 -0.15 6.94
C PHE A 228 15.78 0.28 7.75
N ASP A 229 15.01 1.25 7.26
CA ASP A 229 13.80 1.75 7.92
C ASP A 229 12.75 0.65 8.12
N VAL A 230 12.56 -0.21 7.12
CA VAL A 230 11.68 -1.40 7.23
C VAL A 230 12.13 -2.33 8.35
N ALA A 231 13.43 -2.58 8.46
CA ALA A 231 13.98 -3.46 9.49
C ALA A 231 13.88 -2.86 10.90
N VAL A 232 14.15 -1.55 11.04
CA VAL A 232 13.93 -0.80 12.30
C VAL A 232 12.48 -0.93 12.74
N SER A 233 11.52 -0.65 11.85
CA SER A 233 10.10 -0.79 12.14
C SER A 233 9.72 -2.22 12.57
N GLN A 234 10.28 -3.25 11.92
CA GLN A 234 10.03 -4.64 12.31
C GLN A 234 10.67 -4.99 13.66
N ALA A 235 11.87 -4.48 13.95
CA ALA A 235 12.56 -4.71 15.22
C ALA A 235 11.83 -4.06 16.42
N GLN A 236 11.11 -2.96 16.17
CA GLN A 236 10.28 -2.29 17.18
C GLN A 236 8.99 -3.06 17.51
N HIS A 237 8.61 -4.06 16.69
CA HIS A 237 7.39 -4.86 16.86
C HIS A 237 7.69 -6.38 16.92
N PRO A 238 8.50 -6.83 17.89
CA PRO A 238 8.86 -8.25 18.01
C PRO A 238 7.65 -9.14 18.27
N GLU A 239 6.59 -8.62 18.90
CA GLU A 239 5.32 -9.33 19.15
C GLU A 239 4.61 -9.76 17.86
N ILE A 240 4.94 -9.12 16.72
CA ILE A 240 4.40 -9.45 15.39
C ILE A 240 5.39 -10.29 14.59
N PHE A 241 6.67 -9.88 14.55
CA PHE A 241 7.63 -10.39 13.59
C PHE A 241 8.61 -11.44 14.15
N CYS A 242 8.66 -11.63 15.49
CA CYS A 242 9.54 -12.64 16.06
C CYS A 242 9.14 -14.05 15.60
N GLY A 243 10.14 -14.84 15.17
CA GLY A 243 9.94 -16.21 14.70
C GLY A 243 9.40 -16.35 13.27
N ILE A 244 9.05 -15.25 12.60
CA ILE A 244 8.54 -15.30 11.22
C ILE A 244 9.70 -15.25 10.22
N LYS A 245 9.81 -16.29 9.39
CA LYS A 245 10.88 -16.40 8.39
C LYS A 245 10.61 -15.51 7.18
N SER A 246 11.50 -14.56 6.91
CA SER A 246 11.43 -13.64 5.76
C SER A 246 12.47 -13.96 4.68
N GLU A 247 13.58 -14.64 5.02
CA GLU A 247 14.72 -14.85 4.13
C GLU A 247 14.38 -15.72 2.92
N LYS A 248 13.51 -16.73 3.08
CA LYS A 248 13.07 -17.63 1.99
C LYS A 248 12.49 -16.85 0.80
N GLU A 249 11.71 -15.81 1.07
CA GLU A 249 11.09 -14.99 0.02
C GLU A 249 12.11 -14.14 -0.74
N GLY A 250 13.10 -13.57 -0.05
CA GLY A 250 14.21 -12.85 -0.67
C GLY A 250 15.00 -13.75 -1.63
N ILE A 251 15.36 -14.96 -1.17
CA ILE A 251 16.09 -15.94 -1.99
C ILE A 251 15.24 -16.37 -3.21
N ARG A 252 13.94 -16.60 -3.03
CA ARG A 252 13.02 -16.97 -4.12
C ARG A 252 12.93 -15.86 -5.17
N LEU A 253 12.84 -14.59 -4.73
CA LEU A 253 12.81 -13.44 -5.62
C LEU A 253 14.09 -13.35 -6.46
N VAL A 254 15.26 -13.50 -5.84
CA VAL A 254 16.55 -13.40 -6.54
C VAL A 254 16.71 -14.54 -7.55
N LYS A 255 16.46 -15.81 -7.14
CA LYS A 255 16.57 -16.98 -8.03
C LYS A 255 15.65 -16.86 -9.23
N SER A 256 14.36 -16.61 -9.01
CA SER A 256 13.38 -16.49 -10.10
C SER A 256 13.58 -15.22 -10.93
N GLY A 257 14.10 -14.14 -10.36
CA GLY A 257 14.51 -12.93 -11.07
C GLY A 257 15.69 -13.15 -12.01
N ALA A 258 16.70 -13.92 -11.57
CA ALA A 258 17.82 -14.29 -12.41
C ALA A 258 17.33 -15.13 -13.64
N VAL A 259 16.49 -16.12 -13.41
CA VAL A 259 15.88 -16.91 -14.50
C VAL A 259 15.08 -16.03 -15.45
N TYR A 260 14.28 -15.09 -14.94
CA TYR A 260 13.52 -14.16 -15.76
C TYR A 260 14.43 -13.29 -16.64
N LEU A 261 15.51 -12.74 -16.08
CA LEU A 261 16.48 -11.91 -16.82
C LEU A 261 17.21 -12.70 -17.91
N LEU A 262 17.61 -13.95 -17.63
CA LEU A 262 18.22 -14.84 -18.62
C LEU A 262 17.26 -15.14 -19.76
N ARG A 263 16.01 -15.51 -19.45
CA ARG A 263 14.96 -15.82 -20.46
C ARG A 263 14.58 -14.60 -21.32
N THR A 264 14.75 -13.40 -20.81
CA THR A 264 14.46 -12.16 -21.55
C THR A 264 15.68 -11.58 -22.27
N GLY A 265 16.78 -12.35 -22.39
CA GLY A 265 18.00 -11.96 -23.12
C GLY A 265 18.83 -10.87 -22.44
N ARG A 266 18.78 -10.79 -21.11
CA ARG A 266 19.47 -9.72 -20.34
C ARG A 266 20.42 -10.27 -19.27
N PRO A 267 21.41 -11.13 -19.64
CA PRO A 267 22.27 -11.81 -18.67
C PRO A 267 23.10 -10.84 -17.80
N PHE A 268 23.57 -9.72 -18.36
CA PHE A 268 24.35 -8.72 -17.60
C PHE A 268 23.54 -8.06 -16.47
N LYS A 269 22.21 -8.00 -16.56
CA LYS A 269 21.36 -7.48 -15.49
C LYS A 269 21.25 -8.42 -14.28
N VAL A 270 21.67 -9.68 -14.40
CA VAL A 270 21.75 -10.63 -13.29
C VAL A 270 22.74 -10.13 -12.23
N LEU A 271 23.91 -9.61 -12.63
CA LEU A 271 24.87 -9.00 -11.69
C LEU A 271 24.23 -7.80 -10.95
N SER A 272 23.52 -6.94 -11.68
CA SER A 272 22.81 -5.81 -11.07
C SER A 272 21.71 -6.25 -10.10
N LEU A 273 21.01 -7.36 -10.39
CA LEU A 273 20.03 -7.97 -9.47
C LEU A 273 20.69 -8.45 -8.17
N PHE A 274 21.81 -9.18 -8.26
CA PHE A 274 22.55 -9.66 -7.09
C PHE A 274 23.09 -8.50 -6.26
N TRP A 275 23.72 -7.51 -6.90
CA TRP A 275 24.24 -6.33 -6.21
C TRP A 275 23.13 -5.55 -5.50
N GLY A 276 22.03 -5.25 -6.20
CA GLY A 276 20.87 -4.56 -5.61
C GLY A 276 20.25 -5.35 -4.45
N SER A 277 20.25 -6.69 -4.53
CA SER A 277 19.75 -7.55 -3.45
C SER A 277 20.70 -7.57 -2.25
N ALA A 278 22.01 -7.56 -2.48
CA ALA A 278 23.00 -7.45 -1.41
C ALA A 278 22.89 -6.11 -0.67
N VAL A 279 22.70 -5.00 -1.40
CA VAL A 279 22.49 -3.66 -0.81
C VAL A 279 21.21 -3.61 0.05
N LYS A 280 20.10 -4.20 -0.42
CA LYS A 280 18.86 -4.31 0.35
C LYS A 280 19.05 -5.14 1.62
N TYR A 281 19.74 -6.27 1.50
CA TYR A 281 20.03 -7.14 2.63
C TYR A 281 20.92 -6.45 3.68
N ALA A 282 21.96 -5.74 3.23
CA ALA A 282 22.82 -4.96 4.12
C ALA A 282 22.03 -3.89 4.89
N GLY A 283 21.15 -3.14 4.21
CA GLY A 283 20.27 -2.18 4.88
C GLY A 283 19.37 -2.86 5.91
N PHE A 284 18.71 -3.96 5.52
CA PHE A 284 17.84 -4.72 6.42
C PHE A 284 18.59 -5.29 7.63
N PHE A 285 19.76 -5.87 7.41
CA PHE A 285 20.59 -6.42 8.49
C PHE A 285 20.99 -5.34 9.51
N MET A 286 21.48 -4.18 9.02
CA MET A 286 21.89 -3.07 9.89
C MET A 286 20.70 -2.40 10.62
N GLY A 287 19.52 -2.38 10.04
CA GLY A 287 18.34 -1.82 10.69
C GLY A 287 17.73 -2.75 11.75
N LYS A 288 18.05 -4.05 11.71
CA LYS A 288 17.55 -5.04 12.67
C LYS A 288 18.41 -5.13 13.93
N HIS A 289 19.69 -4.75 13.83
CA HIS A 289 20.70 -4.80 14.89
C HIS A 289 21.18 -3.40 15.30
#